data_8ee96a185040c63347ba88abfeeb9cc2
#
_entry.id   8ee96a185040c63347ba88abfeeb9cc2
#
_cell.length_a   1.000
_cell.length_b   1.000
_cell.length_c   1.000
_cell.angle_alpha   90.00
_cell.angle_beta   90.00
_cell.angle_gamma   90.00
#
_symmetry.space_group_name_H-M   'P 1'
#
loop_
_entity.id
_entity.type
_entity.pdbx_description
1 polymer ?
#
loop_
_entity_poly.entity_id
_entity_poly.type
_entity_poly.pdbx_seq_one_letter_code
_entity_poly.pdbx_strand_id
1 'polypeptide(L)'
;MLVKFSPAGDSPSDQRSRDLLVCEHLALHTLAQAGLPAAQTQIVMADGRVFLQSQRFDRTAKGRIGMVSLLVYDAQYVGHMDNWSATAERMSARQLMTSQDAQQLQLLEAFGLLIANTDRHYGNISFLLEDDDWRLSPTYDMLPMLYAPVKGELVERDFAARKLQPTSQTLTVWPQAKQLAQQFWQSVAADARVSDAFKALALANEEVVEKL
;
A
#
# COMPACT_ATOMS: atom_id res chain seq x y z
N MET A 1 -6.36 -1.20 18.09
CA MET A 1 -5.63 -2.14 17.21
C MET A 1 -6.59 -2.70 16.19
N LEU A 2 -6.16 -2.91 14.97
CA LEU A 2 -6.82 -3.71 13.93
C LEU A 2 -5.98 -4.96 13.71
N VAL A 3 -6.62 -6.09 13.38
CA VAL A 3 -5.94 -7.36 13.13
C VAL A 3 -6.48 -7.98 11.85
N LYS A 4 -5.61 -8.20 10.87
CA LYS A 4 -5.86 -9.07 9.72
C LYS A 4 -5.21 -10.42 10.00
N PHE A 5 -5.77 -11.50 9.50
CA PHE A 5 -5.18 -12.84 9.69
C PHE A 5 -5.41 -13.74 8.49
N SER A 6 -4.46 -14.64 8.26
CA SER A 6 -4.52 -15.63 7.19
C SER A 6 -5.39 -16.85 7.58
N PRO A 7 -5.82 -17.67 6.60
CA PRO A 7 -6.26 -19.03 6.88
C PRO A 7 -5.17 -19.85 7.60
N ALA A 8 -5.58 -20.92 8.31
CA ALA A 8 -4.67 -21.85 8.98
C ALA A 8 -4.33 -23.09 8.13
N GLY A 9 -4.92 -23.22 6.94
CA GLY A 9 -4.70 -24.38 6.06
C GLY A 9 -3.29 -24.39 5.42
N ASP A 10 -2.97 -25.51 4.77
CA ASP A 10 -1.67 -25.75 4.14
C ASP A 10 -1.72 -25.69 2.61
N SER A 11 -2.82 -25.19 2.05
CA SER A 11 -2.93 -25.03 0.60
C SER A 11 -1.96 -23.93 0.08
N PRO A 12 -1.56 -23.97 -1.19
CA PRO A 12 -0.77 -22.89 -1.78
C PRO A 12 -1.43 -21.51 -1.69
N SER A 13 -2.77 -21.43 -1.74
CA SER A 13 -3.52 -20.18 -1.57
C SER A 13 -3.51 -19.67 -0.12
N ASP A 14 -3.52 -20.59 0.88
CA ASP A 14 -3.37 -20.21 2.28
C ASP A 14 -1.98 -19.66 2.55
N GLN A 15 -0.94 -20.30 1.99
CA GLN A 15 0.43 -19.79 2.09
C GLN A 15 0.56 -18.43 1.43
N ARG A 16 -0.02 -18.21 0.25
CA ARG A 16 -0.04 -16.92 -0.41
C ARG A 16 -0.70 -15.84 0.44
N SER A 17 -1.77 -16.18 1.13
CA SER A 17 -2.45 -15.25 2.05
C SER A 17 -1.53 -14.86 3.23
N ARG A 18 -0.73 -15.80 3.74
CA ARG A 18 0.31 -15.52 4.76
C ARG A 18 1.40 -14.58 4.21
N ASP A 19 1.92 -14.89 3.01
CA ASP A 19 2.95 -14.06 2.35
C ASP A 19 2.47 -12.62 2.15
N LEU A 20 1.22 -12.42 1.72
CA LEU A 20 0.65 -11.10 1.48
C LEU A 20 0.53 -10.26 2.75
N LEU A 21 0.22 -10.84 3.90
CA LEU A 21 0.22 -10.11 5.18
C LEU A 21 1.62 -9.67 5.60
N VAL A 22 2.64 -10.51 5.36
CA VAL A 22 4.03 -10.12 5.58
C VAL A 22 4.43 -9.01 4.60
N CYS A 23 4.03 -9.11 3.34
CA CYS A 23 4.28 -8.06 2.34
C CYS A 23 3.65 -6.71 2.73
N GLU A 24 2.42 -6.70 3.27
CA GLU A 24 1.81 -5.46 3.77
C GLU A 24 2.67 -4.83 4.88
N HIS A 25 3.11 -5.65 5.84
CA HIS A 25 4.01 -5.18 6.90
C HIS A 25 5.31 -4.58 6.32
N LEU A 26 5.95 -5.27 5.38
CA LEU A 26 7.20 -4.83 4.77
C LEU A 26 7.03 -3.56 3.93
N ALA A 27 5.93 -3.43 3.18
CA ALA A 27 5.64 -2.22 2.40
C ALA A 27 5.45 -0.99 3.31
N LEU A 28 4.68 -1.13 4.39
CA LEU A 28 4.49 -0.05 5.36
C LEU A 28 5.79 0.30 6.09
N HIS A 29 6.61 -0.71 6.40
CA HIS A 29 7.93 -0.49 7.00
C HIS A 29 8.88 0.24 6.04
N THR A 30 8.92 -0.13 4.76
CA THR A 30 9.72 0.56 3.72
C THR A 30 9.35 2.04 3.62
N LEU A 31 8.05 2.35 3.59
CA LEU A 31 7.56 3.72 3.57
C LEU A 31 7.98 4.49 4.84
N ALA A 32 7.80 3.88 6.02
CA ALA A 32 8.18 4.49 7.30
C ALA A 32 9.68 4.77 7.40
N GLN A 33 10.53 3.86 6.93
CA GLN A 33 11.99 4.06 6.89
C GLN A 33 12.41 5.21 5.97
N ALA A 34 11.63 5.48 4.94
CA ALA A 34 11.81 6.63 4.05
C ALA A 34 11.23 7.95 4.61
N GLY A 35 10.74 7.95 5.85
CA GLY A 35 10.15 9.13 6.50
C GLY A 35 8.72 9.44 6.07
N LEU A 36 8.04 8.52 5.36
CA LEU A 36 6.66 8.69 4.96
C LEU A 36 5.71 8.18 6.06
N PRO A 37 4.63 8.89 6.39
CA PRO A 37 3.66 8.42 7.36
C PRO A 37 3.04 7.09 6.93
N ALA A 38 3.23 6.05 7.74
CA ALA A 38 2.68 4.71 7.51
C ALA A 38 2.18 4.10 8.84
N ALA A 39 1.14 3.28 8.75
CA ALA A 39 0.58 2.59 9.89
C ALA A 39 1.64 1.69 10.55
N GLN A 40 1.77 1.76 11.87
CA GLN A 40 2.66 0.90 12.62
C GLN A 40 2.06 -0.50 12.70
N THR A 41 2.82 -1.49 12.25
CA THR A 41 2.36 -2.86 12.16
C THR A 41 3.32 -3.83 12.82
N GLN A 42 2.79 -4.99 13.24
CA GLN A 42 3.56 -6.10 13.78
C GLN A 42 3.01 -7.42 13.23
N ILE A 43 3.90 -8.35 12.90
CA ILE A 43 3.55 -9.72 12.52
C ILE A 43 3.63 -10.61 13.77
N VAL A 44 2.58 -11.39 13.99
CA VAL A 44 2.52 -12.48 14.96
C VAL A 44 2.20 -13.77 14.22
N MET A 45 2.95 -14.84 14.49
CA MET A 45 2.72 -16.17 13.93
C MET A 45 2.27 -17.10 15.04
N ALA A 46 1.10 -17.70 14.89
CA ALA A 46 0.53 -18.64 15.83
C ALA A 46 -0.46 -19.57 15.13
N ASP A 47 -0.53 -20.84 15.57
CA ASP A 47 -1.51 -21.84 15.12
C ASP A 47 -1.63 -21.96 13.59
N GLY A 48 -0.49 -21.96 12.87
CA GLY A 48 -0.44 -22.04 11.42
C GLY A 48 -0.92 -20.78 10.69
N ARG A 49 -1.17 -19.68 11.40
CA ARG A 49 -1.63 -18.40 10.86
C ARG A 49 -0.58 -17.32 11.00
N VAL A 50 -0.67 -16.36 10.11
CA VAL A 50 -0.02 -15.04 10.24
C VAL A 50 -1.09 -14.03 10.63
N PHE A 51 -0.81 -13.25 11.67
CA PHE A 51 -1.61 -12.13 12.11
C PHE A 51 -0.82 -10.85 11.85
N LEU A 52 -1.42 -9.93 11.11
CA LEU A 52 -0.92 -8.57 10.96
C LEU A 52 -1.68 -7.66 11.93
N GLN A 53 -1.02 -7.23 12.96
CA GLN A 53 -1.55 -6.26 13.92
C GLN A 53 -1.19 -4.85 13.46
N SER A 54 -2.15 -3.97 13.35
CA SER A 54 -1.97 -2.57 12.97
C SER A 54 -2.45 -1.65 14.08
N GLN A 55 -1.60 -0.74 14.52
CA GLN A 55 -1.98 0.30 15.46
C GLN A 55 -2.93 1.29 14.78
N ARG A 56 -4.04 1.61 15.43
CA ARG A 56 -4.98 2.60 14.92
C ARG A 56 -4.44 4.00 15.14
N PHE A 57 -4.16 4.70 14.05
CA PHE A 57 -3.68 6.09 14.07
C PHE A 57 -4.80 7.11 14.33
N ASP A 58 -6.06 6.71 14.17
CA ASP A 58 -7.25 7.53 14.48
C ASP A 58 -7.70 7.42 15.96
N ARG A 59 -6.82 6.93 16.83
CA ARG A 59 -7.09 6.76 18.26
C ARG A 59 -6.01 7.40 19.11
N THR A 60 -6.43 8.12 20.12
CA THR A 60 -5.57 8.68 21.17
C THR A 60 -5.94 8.09 22.53
N ALA A 61 -5.13 8.35 23.55
CA ALA A 61 -5.46 7.98 24.93
C ALA A 61 -6.76 8.63 25.44
N LYS A 62 -7.18 9.75 24.84
CA LYS A 62 -8.34 10.54 25.27
C LYS A 62 -9.57 10.38 24.36
N GLY A 63 -9.44 9.76 23.19
CA GLY A 63 -10.58 9.69 22.27
C GLY A 63 -10.25 9.24 20.86
N ARG A 64 -11.01 9.80 19.93
CA ARG A 64 -10.93 9.49 18.49
C ARG A 64 -10.62 10.74 17.71
N ILE A 65 -9.79 10.62 16.70
CA ILE A 65 -9.57 11.65 15.68
C ILE A 65 -10.62 11.45 14.59
N GLY A 66 -11.23 12.53 14.09
CA GLY A 66 -12.13 12.47 12.95
C GLY A 66 -11.39 11.88 11.75
N MET A 67 -12.01 10.94 11.05
CA MET A 67 -11.43 10.29 9.88
C MET A 67 -12.48 10.14 8.78
N VAL A 68 -12.08 10.43 7.54
CA VAL A 68 -12.92 10.27 6.35
C VAL A 68 -12.09 9.61 5.24
N SER A 69 -12.69 8.68 4.48
CA SER A 69 -12.01 8.12 3.32
C SER A 69 -11.98 9.10 2.15
N LEU A 70 -10.99 8.94 1.26
CA LEU A 70 -10.93 9.70 0.01
C LEU A 70 -12.24 9.55 -0.80
N LEU A 71 -12.88 8.36 -0.75
CA LEU A 71 -14.16 8.11 -1.42
C LEU A 71 -15.25 9.10 -0.96
N VAL A 72 -15.40 9.26 0.35
CA VAL A 72 -16.42 10.15 0.93
C VAL A 72 -16.03 11.61 0.75
N TYR A 73 -14.75 11.93 0.93
CA TYR A 73 -14.22 13.29 0.77
C TYR A 73 -14.35 13.77 -0.68
N ASP A 74 -13.98 12.93 -1.66
CA ASP A 74 -14.14 13.24 -3.08
C ASP A 74 -15.61 13.44 -3.45
N ALA A 75 -16.50 12.55 -3.01
CA ALA A 75 -17.93 12.66 -3.28
C ALA A 75 -18.55 13.96 -2.76
N GLN A 76 -18.03 14.48 -1.64
CA GLN A 76 -18.51 15.74 -1.05
C GLN A 76 -17.98 16.98 -1.77
N TYR A 77 -16.70 16.98 -2.18
CA TYR A 77 -16.03 18.22 -2.59
C TYR A 77 -15.64 18.27 -4.08
N VAL A 78 -15.46 17.12 -4.74
CA VAL A 78 -14.99 17.03 -6.14
C VAL A 78 -15.96 16.28 -7.04
N GLY A 79 -16.37 15.08 -6.64
CA GLY A 79 -17.33 14.25 -7.36
C GLY A 79 -16.80 13.68 -8.68
N HIS A 80 -15.50 13.43 -8.79
CA HIS A 80 -14.90 12.88 -10.00
C HIS A 80 -13.81 11.86 -9.67
N MET A 81 -14.19 10.59 -9.65
CA MET A 81 -13.27 9.48 -9.36
C MET A 81 -12.26 9.28 -10.48
N ASP A 82 -10.99 9.11 -10.09
CA ASP A 82 -9.84 8.85 -10.95
C ASP A 82 -8.80 8.03 -10.18
N ASN A 83 -7.56 7.86 -10.68
CA ASN A 83 -6.47 7.35 -9.87
C ASN A 83 -6.07 8.37 -8.78
N TRP A 84 -5.31 7.91 -7.77
CA TRP A 84 -4.93 8.75 -6.64
C TRP A 84 -4.13 9.98 -7.05
N SER A 85 -3.21 9.85 -8.02
CA SER A 85 -2.34 10.95 -8.44
C SER A 85 -3.10 12.07 -9.16
N ALA A 86 -4.01 11.75 -10.08
CA ALA A 86 -4.83 12.73 -10.77
C ALA A 86 -5.81 13.42 -9.79
N THR A 87 -6.34 12.68 -8.83
CA THR A 87 -7.20 13.22 -7.77
C THR A 87 -6.42 14.15 -6.85
N ALA A 88 -5.20 13.79 -6.45
CA ALA A 88 -4.32 14.65 -5.65
C ALA A 88 -4.04 15.99 -6.34
N GLU A 89 -3.74 15.96 -7.64
CA GLU A 89 -3.52 17.16 -8.45
C GLU A 89 -4.76 18.08 -8.44
N ARG A 90 -5.95 17.51 -8.69
CA ARG A 90 -7.21 18.27 -8.68
C ARG A 90 -7.54 18.87 -7.31
N MET A 91 -7.38 18.08 -6.26
CA MET A 91 -7.64 18.54 -4.88
C MET A 91 -6.67 19.63 -4.47
N SER A 92 -5.39 19.50 -4.80
CA SER A 92 -4.39 20.53 -4.52
C SER A 92 -4.68 21.84 -5.28
N ALA A 93 -5.05 21.76 -6.55
CA ALA A 93 -5.43 22.92 -7.36
C ALA A 93 -6.67 23.66 -6.81
N ARG A 94 -7.55 22.95 -6.11
CA ARG A 94 -8.74 23.50 -5.44
C ARG A 94 -8.52 23.85 -3.95
N GLN A 95 -7.29 23.75 -3.45
CA GLN A 95 -6.93 24.00 -2.04
C GLN A 95 -7.67 23.07 -1.06
N LEU A 96 -8.10 21.89 -1.51
CA LEU A 96 -8.73 20.84 -0.71
C LEU A 96 -7.71 19.85 -0.12
N MET A 97 -6.45 19.98 -0.52
CA MET A 97 -5.31 19.17 -0.08
C MET A 97 -4.05 20.02 -0.13
N THR A 98 -3.14 19.84 0.83
CA THR A 98 -1.84 20.53 0.77
C THR A 98 -0.99 20.00 -0.38
N SER A 99 -0.05 20.82 -0.87
CA SER A 99 0.89 20.38 -1.90
C SER A 99 1.76 19.20 -1.43
N GLN A 100 2.08 19.16 -0.12
CA GLN A 100 2.83 18.06 0.48
C GLN A 100 2.03 16.75 0.48
N ASP A 101 0.77 16.77 0.92
CA ASP A 101 -0.12 15.61 0.89
C ASP A 101 -0.37 15.12 -0.53
N ALA A 102 -0.51 16.07 -1.49
CA ALA A 102 -0.70 15.74 -2.89
C ALA A 102 0.54 15.02 -3.47
N GLN A 103 1.73 15.52 -3.19
CA GLN A 103 2.98 14.89 -3.62
C GLN A 103 3.15 13.50 -2.97
N GLN A 104 2.81 13.36 -1.69
CA GLN A 104 2.83 12.06 -1.02
C GLN A 104 1.85 11.07 -1.67
N LEU A 105 0.63 11.50 -1.99
CA LEU A 105 -0.36 10.63 -2.63
C LEU A 105 0.06 10.23 -4.06
N GLN A 106 0.72 11.12 -4.81
CA GLN A 106 1.33 10.82 -6.10
C GLN A 106 2.45 9.76 -5.97
N LEU A 107 3.28 9.89 -4.93
CA LEU A 107 4.33 8.91 -4.63
C LEU A 107 3.74 7.54 -4.27
N LEU A 108 2.67 7.49 -3.46
CA LEU A 108 1.98 6.27 -3.08
C LEU A 108 1.30 5.58 -4.28
N GLU A 109 0.76 6.35 -5.23
CA GLU A 109 0.23 5.79 -6.49
C GLU A 109 1.34 5.09 -7.29
N ALA A 110 2.48 5.77 -7.49
CA ALA A 110 3.62 5.23 -8.22
C ALA A 110 4.23 4.01 -7.49
N PHE A 111 4.45 4.10 -6.19
CA PHE A 111 4.95 3.00 -5.37
C PHE A 111 4.00 1.80 -5.42
N GLY A 112 2.69 2.02 -5.23
CA GLY A 112 1.69 0.96 -5.32
C GLY A 112 1.68 0.26 -6.68
N LEU A 113 1.86 1.00 -7.78
CA LEU A 113 2.00 0.42 -9.12
C LEU A 113 3.23 -0.50 -9.19
N LEU A 114 4.37 -0.05 -8.67
CA LEU A 114 5.66 -0.74 -8.77
C LEU A 114 5.80 -1.92 -7.80
N ILE A 115 4.97 -1.99 -6.75
CA ILE A 115 4.88 -3.16 -5.86
C ILE A 115 3.72 -4.10 -6.23
N ALA A 116 3.17 -3.98 -7.44
CA ALA A 116 2.05 -4.82 -7.90
C ALA A 116 0.75 -4.68 -7.07
N ASN A 117 0.51 -3.54 -6.42
CA ASN A 117 -0.76 -3.29 -5.75
C ASN A 117 -1.83 -2.95 -6.78
N THR A 118 -2.77 -3.86 -7.02
CA THR A 118 -3.90 -3.68 -7.94
C THR A 118 -5.16 -3.19 -7.27
N ASP A 119 -5.15 -3.00 -5.95
CA ASP A 119 -6.31 -2.60 -5.14
C ASP A 119 -6.21 -1.14 -4.67
N ARG A 120 -5.73 -0.27 -5.55
CA ARG A 120 -5.60 1.18 -5.28
C ARG A 120 -6.92 1.90 -5.48
N HIS A 121 -7.90 1.64 -4.61
CA HIS A 121 -9.19 2.34 -4.63
C HIS A 121 -9.25 3.46 -3.57
N TYR A 122 -10.23 4.34 -3.69
CA TYR A 122 -10.40 5.51 -2.81
C TYR A 122 -10.69 5.16 -1.34
N GLY A 123 -11.12 3.93 -1.03
CA GLY A 123 -11.29 3.45 0.33
C GLY A 123 -9.98 3.20 1.08
N ASN A 124 -8.85 3.02 0.36
CA ASN A 124 -7.52 2.76 0.93
C ASN A 124 -6.71 4.04 1.18
N ILE A 125 -7.32 5.19 0.98
CA ILE A 125 -6.79 6.51 1.35
C ILE A 125 -7.79 7.16 2.30
N SER A 126 -7.28 7.77 3.38
CA SER A 126 -8.09 8.52 4.34
C SER A 126 -7.44 9.83 4.72
N PHE A 127 -8.25 10.70 5.29
CA PHE A 127 -7.83 11.95 5.91
C PHE A 127 -8.16 11.92 7.40
N LEU A 128 -7.31 12.55 8.19
CA LEU A 128 -7.53 12.82 9.62
C LEU A 128 -7.85 14.30 9.81
N LEU A 129 -8.74 14.60 10.73
CA LEU A 129 -9.04 15.97 11.13
C LEU A 129 -8.00 16.42 12.17
N GLU A 130 -7.15 17.36 11.80
CA GLU A 130 -6.09 17.95 12.62
C GLU A 130 -6.27 19.47 12.61
N ASP A 131 -6.44 20.09 13.78
CA ASP A 131 -6.59 21.55 13.93
C ASP A 131 -7.62 22.18 12.96
N ASP A 132 -8.78 21.52 12.80
CA ASP A 132 -9.87 21.88 11.89
C ASP A 132 -9.57 21.71 10.37
N ASP A 133 -8.39 21.19 10.02
CA ASP A 133 -8.00 20.87 8.64
C ASP A 133 -7.94 19.35 8.40
N TRP A 134 -8.25 18.94 7.18
CA TRP A 134 -8.09 17.56 6.74
C TRP A 134 -6.66 17.32 6.22
N ARG A 135 -5.96 16.36 6.83
CA ARG A 135 -4.60 15.94 6.47
C ARG A 135 -4.59 14.49 6.00
N LEU A 136 -3.72 14.17 5.07
CA LEU A 136 -3.55 12.79 4.62
C LEU A 136 -3.16 11.89 5.80
N SER A 137 -3.90 10.80 5.98
CA SER A 137 -3.61 9.84 7.05
C SER A 137 -2.32 9.06 6.77
N PRO A 138 -1.72 8.42 7.78
CA PRO A 138 -0.71 7.39 7.53
C PRO A 138 -1.19 6.36 6.52
N THR A 139 -0.29 5.88 5.65
CA THR A 139 -0.58 4.86 4.64
C THR A 139 -0.92 3.52 5.30
N TYR A 140 -1.89 2.82 4.79
CA TYR A 140 -2.32 1.49 5.21
C TYR A 140 -2.74 0.66 3.99
N ASP A 141 -2.90 -0.65 4.15
CA ASP A 141 -3.42 -1.54 3.10
C ASP A 141 -2.60 -1.50 1.80
N MET A 142 -1.27 -1.46 1.93
CA MET A 142 -0.32 -1.37 0.83
C MET A 142 0.39 -2.72 0.65
N LEU A 143 -0.04 -3.51 -0.32
CA LEU A 143 0.49 -4.86 -0.56
C LEU A 143 0.34 -5.28 -2.03
N PRO A 144 1.08 -6.32 -2.50
CA PRO A 144 1.08 -6.76 -3.91
C PRO A 144 -0.19 -7.58 -4.26
N MET A 145 -1.35 -6.92 -4.31
CA MET A 145 -2.66 -7.52 -4.54
C MET A 145 -2.81 -8.23 -5.89
N LEU A 146 -1.93 -7.98 -6.85
CA LEU A 146 -1.84 -8.73 -8.12
C LEU A 146 -1.78 -10.24 -7.87
N TYR A 147 -1.13 -10.65 -6.78
CA TYR A 147 -0.87 -12.05 -6.44
C TYR A 147 -1.89 -12.65 -5.46
N ALA A 148 -2.93 -11.89 -5.10
CA ALA A 148 -3.97 -12.39 -4.21
C ALA A 148 -4.69 -13.60 -4.82
N PRO A 149 -5.01 -14.63 -4.04
CA PRO A 149 -5.81 -15.76 -4.49
C PRO A 149 -7.17 -15.30 -5.02
N VAL A 150 -7.62 -15.90 -6.11
CA VAL A 150 -8.94 -15.64 -6.69
C VAL A 150 -9.83 -16.85 -6.41
N LYS A 151 -10.89 -16.67 -5.64
CA LYS A 151 -11.80 -17.76 -5.22
C LYS A 151 -11.07 -18.97 -4.59
N GLY A 152 -10.00 -18.71 -3.84
CA GLY A 152 -9.21 -19.75 -3.18
C GLY A 152 -8.16 -20.43 -4.07
N GLU A 153 -7.97 -20.00 -5.30
CA GLU A 153 -6.98 -20.54 -6.24
C GLU A 153 -5.88 -19.53 -6.55
N LEU A 154 -4.67 -20.02 -6.82
CA LEU A 154 -3.59 -19.20 -7.34
C LEU A 154 -3.75 -19.06 -8.85
N VAL A 155 -3.77 -17.83 -9.31
CA VAL A 155 -3.78 -17.48 -10.74
C VAL A 155 -2.40 -16.97 -11.11
N GLU A 156 -1.82 -17.52 -12.17
CA GLU A 156 -0.57 -17.03 -12.73
C GLU A 156 -0.74 -15.57 -13.18
N ARG A 157 0.23 -14.73 -12.80
CA ARG A 157 0.22 -13.29 -13.08
C ARG A 157 1.58 -12.86 -13.60
N ASP A 158 1.58 -12.13 -14.69
CA ASP A 158 2.78 -11.52 -15.27
C ASP A 158 2.83 -10.03 -14.88
N PHE A 159 3.77 -9.70 -13.99
CA PHE A 159 4.02 -8.32 -13.58
C PHE A 159 4.73 -7.53 -14.69
N ALA A 160 5.63 -8.17 -15.43
CA ALA A 160 6.39 -7.53 -16.52
C ALA A 160 5.51 -7.11 -17.71
N ALA A 161 4.41 -7.84 -17.95
CA ALA A 161 3.44 -7.48 -18.99
C ALA A 161 2.57 -6.25 -18.65
N ARG A 162 2.67 -5.73 -17.42
CA ARG A 162 1.90 -4.56 -17.03
C ARG A 162 2.54 -3.27 -17.53
N LYS A 163 1.70 -2.26 -17.77
CA LYS A 163 2.17 -0.92 -18.14
C LYS A 163 2.78 -0.23 -16.92
N LEU A 164 4.07 -0.42 -16.70
CA LEU A 164 4.85 0.15 -15.61
C LEU A 164 5.58 1.39 -16.10
N GLN A 165 4.91 2.52 -16.14
CA GLN A 165 5.47 3.79 -16.60
C GLN A 165 4.87 4.96 -15.81
N PRO A 166 5.60 6.07 -15.65
CA PRO A 166 5.06 7.26 -15.01
C PRO A 166 3.95 7.89 -15.85
N THR A 167 3.02 8.54 -15.17
CA THR A 167 2.08 9.51 -15.76
C THR A 167 2.64 10.92 -15.61
N SER A 168 1.98 11.92 -16.19
CA SER A 168 2.34 13.33 -15.96
C SER A 168 2.33 13.69 -14.47
N GLN A 169 1.42 13.13 -13.70
CA GLN A 169 1.27 13.39 -12.27
C GLN A 169 2.33 12.69 -11.41
N THR A 170 2.88 11.57 -11.88
CA THR A 170 3.84 10.78 -11.09
C THR A 170 5.29 10.90 -11.55
N LEU A 171 5.55 11.64 -12.63
CA LEU A 171 6.87 11.75 -13.26
C LEU A 171 7.93 12.25 -12.26
N THR A 172 7.63 13.27 -11.48
CA THR A 172 8.57 13.87 -10.52
C THR A 172 8.91 12.97 -9.34
N VAL A 173 7.96 12.11 -8.93
CA VAL A 173 8.12 11.18 -7.79
C VAL A 173 8.56 9.79 -8.24
N TRP A 174 8.61 9.51 -9.54
CA TRP A 174 8.91 8.19 -10.09
C TRP A 174 10.26 7.64 -9.67
N PRO A 175 11.38 8.41 -9.68
CA PRO A 175 12.67 7.88 -9.24
C PRO A 175 12.67 7.42 -7.78
N GLN A 176 12.00 8.18 -6.90
CA GLN A 176 11.85 7.80 -5.49
C GLN A 176 10.96 6.57 -5.32
N ALA A 177 9.83 6.50 -6.04
CA ALA A 177 8.95 5.35 -6.03
C ALA A 177 9.66 4.07 -6.49
N LYS A 178 10.47 4.17 -7.54
CA LYS A 178 11.29 3.06 -8.06
C LYS A 178 12.27 2.57 -6.99
N GLN A 179 13.01 3.47 -6.35
CA GLN A 179 13.95 3.11 -5.28
C GLN A 179 13.24 2.40 -4.11
N LEU A 180 12.09 2.93 -3.66
CA LEU A 180 11.29 2.33 -2.60
C LEU A 180 10.76 0.95 -3.00
N ALA A 181 10.33 0.78 -4.24
CA ALA A 181 9.84 -0.51 -4.73
C ALA A 181 10.95 -1.57 -4.81
N GLN A 182 12.17 -1.19 -5.21
CA GLN A 182 13.34 -2.06 -5.15
C GLN A 182 13.64 -2.50 -3.71
N GLN A 183 13.70 -1.56 -2.76
CA GLN A 183 13.90 -1.86 -1.35
C GLN A 183 12.81 -2.79 -0.79
N PHE A 184 11.55 -2.57 -1.17
CA PHE A 184 10.45 -3.43 -0.79
C PHE A 184 10.64 -4.87 -1.31
N TRP A 185 10.89 -5.06 -2.61
CA TRP A 185 11.05 -6.39 -3.19
C TRP A 185 12.27 -7.12 -2.62
N GLN A 186 13.39 -6.42 -2.38
CA GLN A 186 14.56 -6.97 -1.69
C GLN A 186 14.21 -7.43 -0.27
N SER A 187 13.45 -6.62 0.48
CA SER A 187 13.00 -6.96 1.82
C SER A 187 12.11 -8.21 1.82
N VAL A 188 11.21 -8.33 0.84
CA VAL A 188 10.35 -9.52 0.67
C VAL A 188 11.19 -10.76 0.34
N ALA A 189 12.17 -10.66 -0.55
CA ALA A 189 13.04 -11.77 -0.91
C ALA A 189 13.93 -12.23 0.26
N ALA A 190 14.32 -11.32 1.14
CA ALA A 190 15.18 -11.61 2.29
C ALA A 190 14.43 -12.09 3.54
N ASP A 191 13.11 -11.85 3.64
CA ASP A 191 12.36 -12.12 4.88
C ASP A 191 12.11 -13.63 5.08
N ALA A 192 12.53 -14.16 6.23
CA ALA A 192 12.38 -15.57 6.55
C ALA A 192 10.92 -16.05 6.71
N ARG A 193 9.98 -15.13 6.91
CA ARG A 193 8.55 -15.43 7.08
C ARG A 193 7.81 -15.62 5.75
N VAL A 194 8.44 -15.20 4.64
CA VAL A 194 7.91 -15.31 3.27
C VAL A 194 8.29 -16.66 2.67
N SER A 195 7.37 -17.30 1.96
CA SER A 195 7.63 -18.59 1.29
C SER A 195 8.64 -18.46 0.15
N ASP A 196 9.37 -19.54 -0.13
CA ASP A 196 10.35 -19.56 -1.24
C ASP A 196 9.72 -19.29 -2.60
N ALA A 197 8.47 -19.76 -2.81
CA ALA A 197 7.71 -19.49 -4.02
C ALA A 197 7.43 -17.99 -4.20
N PHE A 198 7.12 -17.27 -3.11
CA PHE A 198 6.89 -15.83 -3.20
C PHE A 198 8.20 -15.02 -3.26
N LYS A 199 9.27 -15.49 -2.61
CA LYS A 199 10.60 -14.90 -2.76
C LYS A 199 11.08 -14.93 -4.20
N ALA A 200 10.84 -16.02 -4.92
CA ALA A 200 11.17 -16.11 -6.35
C ALA A 200 10.40 -15.06 -7.17
N LEU A 201 9.11 -14.84 -6.88
CA LEU A 201 8.33 -13.75 -7.49
C LEU A 201 8.90 -12.37 -7.13
N ALA A 202 9.31 -12.16 -5.89
CA ALA A 202 9.86 -10.89 -5.45
C ALA A 202 11.17 -10.55 -6.18
N LEU A 203 12.07 -11.52 -6.36
CA LEU A 203 13.32 -11.35 -7.12
C LEU A 203 13.03 -11.01 -8.59
N ALA A 204 12.11 -11.74 -9.23
CA ALA A 204 11.73 -11.46 -10.61
C ALA A 204 11.12 -10.06 -10.76
N ASN A 205 10.30 -9.62 -9.80
CA ASN A 205 9.69 -8.28 -9.82
C ASN A 205 10.73 -7.17 -9.55
N GLU A 206 11.72 -7.43 -8.69
CA GLU A 206 12.83 -6.50 -8.47
C GLU A 206 13.58 -6.24 -9.79
N GLU A 207 13.95 -7.32 -10.53
CA GLU A 207 14.60 -7.19 -11.82
C GLU A 207 13.78 -6.39 -12.85
N VAL A 208 12.45 -6.55 -12.83
CA VAL A 208 11.56 -5.75 -13.70
C VAL A 208 11.63 -4.28 -13.30
N VAL A 209 11.54 -3.97 -12.00
CA VAL A 209 11.59 -2.60 -11.51
C VAL A 209 12.98 -1.98 -11.77
N GLU A 210 14.06 -2.73 -11.66
CA GLU A 210 15.42 -2.26 -11.93
C GLU A 210 15.59 -1.76 -13.37
N LYS A 211 14.93 -2.41 -14.32
CA LYS A 211 15.03 -2.11 -15.76
C LYS A 211 14.17 -0.91 -16.21
N LEU A 212 13.29 -0.39 -15.35
CA LEU A 212 12.45 0.79 -15.65
C LEU A 212 13.25 2.09 -15.53
#